data_bbb33f6fcd847f50f9405927559b3427
#
_entry.id   bbb33f6fcd847f50f9405927559b3427
#
_cell.length_a   1.000
_cell.length_b   1.000
_cell.length_c   1.000
_cell.angle_alpha   90.00
_cell.angle_beta   90.00
_cell.angle_gamma   90.00
#
_symmetry.space_group_name_H-M   'P 1'
#
loop_
_entity.id
_entity.type
_entity.pdbx_description
1 polymer ?
#
loop_
_entity_poly.entity_id
_entity_poly.type
_entity_poly.pdbx_seq_one_letter_code
_entity_poly.pdbx_strand_id
1 'polypeptide(L)'
;MTLDFELKHTSTPQVAVLLFHGMTGSPFEMKKYGQYLHSLGYDVYSYCLPGHGDYALEIYSVTYNYWLEAAYKQFEILNLKYKKVFISGLCLGAVLCLAIAIKYQKKVAGIISLSTTLFLDGWRMPWYRFLMPLGLNTFIRYYYTYPEGEPYGIKNIKTRRIVQKLLSKSTIALDNFPMSCIYELLQLSLIVRKNLHKIITPILIVHSEEDDLTSKKSAYLVYNKISSQYKQIYILKNSYHMVLYDNEKDFVYKASSDFIKHIIAQNGEHKTNFSLERLK
;
A
#
# COMPACT_ATOMS: atom_id res chain seq x y z
N MET A 1 21.66 7.45 3.70
CA MET A 1 20.65 8.04 4.63
C MET A 1 19.41 7.16 4.56
N THR A 2 18.99 6.53 5.65
CA THR A 2 17.77 5.71 5.63
C THR A 2 16.58 6.62 5.35
N LEU A 3 15.76 6.27 4.35
CA LEU A 3 14.54 6.98 4.01
C LEU A 3 13.39 6.64 4.97
N ASP A 4 13.65 5.79 5.95
CA ASP A 4 12.70 5.39 6.98
C ASP A 4 12.24 6.60 7.80
N PHE A 5 11.00 6.58 8.24
CA PHE A 5 10.54 7.57 9.19
C PHE A 5 9.62 6.96 10.27
N GLU A 6 9.75 7.51 11.46
CA GLU A 6 8.88 7.24 12.59
C GLU A 6 8.40 8.58 13.14
N LEU A 7 7.11 8.81 13.10
CA LEU A 7 6.45 9.98 13.68
C LEU A 7 5.74 9.54 14.94
N LYS A 8 6.29 9.93 16.10
CA LYS A 8 5.82 9.49 17.41
C LYS A 8 5.37 10.68 18.26
N HIS A 9 4.33 10.47 19.03
CA HIS A 9 3.93 11.41 20.08
C HIS A 9 4.71 11.13 21.37
N THR A 10 4.87 12.17 22.21
CA THR A 10 5.53 12.06 23.53
C THR A 10 4.68 11.26 24.54
N SER A 11 3.35 11.35 24.43
CA SER A 11 2.41 10.49 25.14
C SER A 11 2.24 9.19 24.35
N THR A 12 2.18 8.03 25.02
CA THR A 12 2.07 6.73 24.34
C THR A 12 0.69 6.57 23.66
N PRO A 13 0.55 6.82 22.37
CA PRO A 13 -0.70 6.57 21.67
C PRO A 13 -1.04 5.08 21.70
N GLN A 14 -2.33 4.79 21.73
CA GLN A 14 -2.80 3.40 21.72
C GLN A 14 -2.88 2.82 20.31
N VAL A 15 -2.66 3.67 19.32
CA VAL A 15 -2.88 3.36 17.89
C VAL A 15 -1.65 3.72 17.08
N ALA A 16 -1.18 2.77 16.29
CA ALA A 16 -0.16 2.98 15.27
C ALA A 16 -0.70 2.73 13.87
N VAL A 17 -0.12 3.41 12.89
CA VAL A 17 -0.35 3.18 11.46
C VAL A 17 0.98 2.84 10.79
N LEU A 18 1.07 1.64 10.22
CA LEU A 18 2.23 1.18 9.46
C LEU A 18 1.97 1.39 7.97
N LEU A 19 2.87 2.11 7.30
CA LEU A 19 2.75 2.53 5.92
C LEU A 19 3.75 1.80 5.02
N PHE A 20 3.27 1.29 3.87
CA PHE A 20 4.10 0.61 2.86
C PHE A 20 4.04 1.36 1.53
N HIS A 21 5.20 1.68 0.99
CA HIS A 21 5.37 2.36 -0.30
C HIS A 21 5.20 1.43 -1.51
N GLY A 22 5.19 2.02 -2.71
CA GLY A 22 5.09 1.31 -4.00
C GLY A 22 6.39 0.62 -4.43
N MET A 23 6.35 -0.11 -5.56
CA MET A 23 7.41 -1.00 -6.05
C MET A 23 8.53 -0.13 -6.57
N THR A 24 8.97 0.73 -6.86
CA THR A 24 10.15 1.52 -7.27
C THR A 24 10.35 2.74 -6.38
N GLY A 25 9.44 2.91 -5.43
CA GLY A 25 9.41 4.03 -4.55
C GLY A 25 10.21 3.84 -3.26
N SER A 26 9.89 4.67 -2.29
CA SER A 26 10.50 4.64 -0.96
C SER A 26 9.50 5.18 0.07
N PRO A 27 9.80 5.12 1.38
CA PRO A 27 8.99 5.73 2.42
C PRO A 27 8.66 7.21 2.18
N PHE A 28 9.46 7.89 1.38
CA PHE A 28 9.20 9.29 1.00
C PHE A 28 7.83 9.46 0.33
N GLU A 29 7.36 8.48 -0.45
CA GLU A 29 6.03 8.50 -1.06
C GLU A 29 4.90 8.54 -0.03
N MET A 30 5.13 7.98 1.15
CA MET A 30 4.14 7.89 2.22
C MET A 30 4.22 9.08 3.20
N LYS A 31 5.25 9.93 3.08
CA LYS A 31 5.61 10.91 4.12
C LYS A 31 4.53 11.95 4.37
N LYS A 32 3.99 12.59 3.34
CA LYS A 32 2.93 13.60 3.50
C LYS A 32 1.65 13.00 4.08
N TYR A 33 1.27 11.83 3.61
CA TYR A 33 0.14 11.09 4.14
C TYR A 33 0.38 10.67 5.60
N GLY A 34 1.57 10.20 5.91
CA GLY A 34 1.98 9.87 7.28
C GLY A 34 1.94 11.08 8.22
N GLN A 35 2.42 12.25 7.79
CA GLN A 35 2.35 13.49 8.54
C GLN A 35 0.90 13.92 8.83
N TYR A 36 0.01 13.75 7.85
CA TYR A 36 -1.42 14.02 8.05
C TYR A 36 -2.02 13.10 9.12
N LEU A 37 -1.76 11.79 9.06
CA LEU A 37 -2.25 10.85 10.06
C LEU A 37 -1.64 11.12 11.44
N HIS A 38 -0.36 11.49 11.50
CA HIS A 38 0.31 11.86 12.76
C HIS A 38 -0.32 13.11 13.38
N SER A 39 -0.67 14.13 12.60
CA SER A 39 -1.35 15.33 13.11
C SER A 39 -2.72 15.05 13.73
N LEU A 40 -3.30 13.87 13.48
CA LEU A 40 -4.56 13.40 14.08
C LEU A 40 -4.37 12.56 15.35
N GLY A 41 -3.14 12.43 15.85
CA GLY A 41 -2.83 11.76 17.11
C GLY A 41 -2.41 10.29 16.97
N TYR A 42 -2.09 9.81 15.76
CA TYR A 42 -1.59 8.45 15.57
C TYR A 42 -0.06 8.43 15.49
N ASP A 43 0.58 7.40 16.05
CA ASP A 43 1.98 7.12 15.73
C ASP A 43 2.07 6.47 14.35
N VAL A 44 3.01 6.96 13.53
CA VAL A 44 3.11 6.54 12.13
C VAL A 44 4.50 6.05 11.81
N TYR A 45 4.57 4.93 11.13
CA TYR A 45 5.81 4.24 10.78
C TYR A 45 5.83 3.93 9.29
N SER A 46 6.96 4.14 8.66
CA SER A 46 7.22 3.67 7.31
C SER A 46 8.70 3.30 7.16
N TYR A 47 8.94 2.11 6.68
CA TYR A 47 10.28 1.55 6.50
C TYR A 47 10.50 1.20 5.04
N CYS A 48 11.75 1.36 4.61
CA CYS A 48 12.16 1.01 3.25
C CYS A 48 12.10 -0.51 3.06
N LEU A 49 11.44 -0.95 2.00
CA LEU A 49 11.40 -2.36 1.64
C LEU A 49 12.79 -2.81 1.13
N PRO A 50 13.17 -4.08 1.34
CA PRO A 50 14.42 -4.62 0.79
C PRO A 50 14.57 -4.33 -0.71
N GLY A 51 15.75 -3.91 -1.12
CA GLY A 51 16.05 -3.54 -2.50
C GLY A 51 15.54 -2.17 -2.96
N HIS A 52 15.07 -1.31 -2.04
CA HIS A 52 14.57 0.03 -2.35
C HIS A 52 15.43 1.12 -1.67
N GLY A 53 15.23 2.36 -2.06
CA GLY A 53 15.97 3.50 -1.50
C GLY A 53 17.47 3.43 -1.81
N ASP A 54 18.32 3.59 -0.82
CA ASP A 54 19.80 3.55 -0.97
C ASP A 54 20.31 2.19 -1.47
N TYR A 55 19.50 1.13 -1.41
CA TYR A 55 19.79 -0.23 -1.89
C TYR A 55 19.09 -0.57 -3.20
N ALA A 56 18.74 0.45 -3.99
CA ALA A 56 17.95 0.27 -5.21
C ALA A 56 18.58 -0.66 -6.25
N LEU A 57 19.91 -0.80 -6.28
CA LEU A 57 20.61 -1.75 -7.15
C LEU A 57 20.41 -3.21 -6.73
N GLU A 58 20.06 -3.47 -5.47
CA GLU A 58 19.78 -4.82 -4.98
C GLU A 58 18.41 -5.33 -5.41
N ILE A 59 17.53 -4.45 -5.90
CA ILE A 59 16.16 -4.78 -6.30
C ILE A 59 16.11 -5.88 -7.36
N TYR A 60 17.16 -6.01 -8.18
CA TYR A 60 17.24 -7.05 -9.22
C TYR A 60 17.31 -8.48 -8.66
N SER A 61 17.78 -8.63 -7.42
CA SER A 61 17.97 -9.92 -6.73
C SER A 61 16.96 -10.19 -5.62
N VAL A 62 16.16 -9.18 -5.25
CA VAL A 62 15.16 -9.31 -4.18
C VAL A 62 13.94 -10.09 -4.67
N THR A 63 13.51 -11.07 -3.88
CA THR A 63 12.27 -11.80 -4.12
C THR A 63 11.14 -11.26 -3.26
N TYR A 64 9.90 -11.58 -3.61
CA TYR A 64 8.72 -11.20 -2.82
C TYR A 64 8.76 -11.74 -1.38
N ASN A 65 9.50 -12.82 -1.11
CA ASN A 65 9.67 -13.35 0.24
C ASN A 65 10.39 -12.36 1.16
N TYR A 66 11.44 -11.69 0.67
CA TYR A 66 12.12 -10.65 1.44
C TYR A 66 11.19 -9.48 1.79
N TRP A 67 10.34 -9.06 0.84
CA TRP A 67 9.33 -8.03 1.11
C TRP A 67 8.31 -8.48 2.15
N LEU A 68 7.83 -9.73 2.06
CA LEU A 68 6.91 -10.30 3.03
C LEU A 68 7.52 -10.40 4.42
N GLU A 69 8.73 -10.93 4.53
CA GLU A 69 9.43 -11.09 5.81
C GLU A 69 9.66 -9.73 6.48
N ALA A 70 10.13 -8.73 5.72
CA ALA A 70 10.29 -7.37 6.23
C ALA A 70 8.96 -6.79 6.70
N ALA A 71 7.89 -6.90 5.90
CA ALA A 71 6.57 -6.40 6.25
C ALA A 71 5.98 -7.10 7.48
N TYR A 72 6.12 -8.41 7.59
CA TYR A 72 5.68 -9.18 8.74
C TYR A 72 6.43 -8.78 10.02
N LYS A 73 7.76 -8.67 9.94
CA LYS A 73 8.61 -8.26 11.07
C LYS A 73 8.21 -6.88 11.60
N GLN A 74 8.00 -5.90 10.70
CA GLN A 74 7.60 -4.57 11.09
C GLN A 74 6.22 -4.56 11.76
N PHE A 75 5.26 -5.30 11.20
CA PHE A 75 3.94 -5.44 11.81
C PHE A 75 4.00 -6.09 13.19
N GLU A 76 4.76 -7.18 13.35
CA GLU A 76 4.91 -7.89 14.63
C GLU A 76 5.48 -6.99 15.72
N ILE A 77 6.54 -6.22 15.41
CA ILE A 77 7.15 -5.26 16.35
C ILE A 77 6.12 -4.25 16.85
N LEU A 78 5.31 -3.69 15.94
CA LEU A 78 4.30 -2.70 16.31
C LEU A 78 3.13 -3.33 17.05
N ASN A 79 2.70 -4.53 16.65
CA ASN A 79 1.61 -5.24 17.31
C ASN A 79 1.93 -5.66 18.76
N LEU A 80 3.21 -5.74 19.14
CA LEU A 80 3.63 -5.93 20.54
C LEU A 80 3.58 -4.63 21.35
N LYS A 81 3.69 -3.46 20.69
CA LYS A 81 3.78 -2.15 21.37
C LYS A 81 2.44 -1.42 21.45
N TYR A 82 1.55 -1.64 20.49
CA TYR A 82 0.30 -0.89 20.35
C TYR A 82 -0.93 -1.77 20.52
N LYS A 83 -1.98 -1.22 21.12
CA LYS A 83 -3.26 -1.92 21.24
C LYS A 83 -3.94 -2.15 19.89
N LYS A 84 -3.74 -1.23 18.95
CA LYS A 84 -4.29 -1.30 17.60
C LYS A 84 -3.23 -0.87 16.58
N VAL A 85 -3.00 -1.71 15.60
CA VAL A 85 -2.13 -1.41 14.45
C VAL A 85 -2.97 -1.45 13.18
N PHE A 86 -3.12 -0.29 12.55
CA PHE A 86 -3.63 -0.16 11.20
C PHE A 86 -2.49 -0.29 10.21
N ILE A 87 -2.77 -0.83 9.05
CA ILE A 87 -1.79 -0.93 7.96
C ILE A 87 -2.34 -0.23 6.72
N SER A 88 -1.50 0.55 6.06
CA SER A 88 -1.85 1.21 4.81
C SER A 88 -0.73 1.07 3.79
N GLY A 89 -1.07 0.88 2.54
CA GLY A 89 -0.08 0.72 1.49
C GLY A 89 -0.57 1.20 0.13
N LEU A 90 0.39 1.63 -0.69
CA LEU A 90 0.19 2.04 -2.07
C LEU A 90 0.79 0.99 -3.01
N CYS A 91 0.07 0.61 -4.07
CA CYS A 91 0.58 -0.29 -5.11
C CYS A 91 1.03 -1.65 -4.55
N LEU A 92 2.33 -2.00 -4.63
CA LEU A 92 2.94 -3.16 -3.96
C LEU A 92 2.65 -3.14 -2.45
N GLY A 93 2.77 -1.96 -1.82
CA GLY A 93 2.48 -1.80 -0.39
C GLY A 93 1.05 -2.22 -0.03
N ALA A 94 0.07 -1.97 -0.90
CA ALA A 94 -1.30 -2.44 -0.70
C ALA A 94 -1.40 -3.98 -0.78
N VAL A 95 -0.64 -4.61 -1.68
CA VAL A 95 -0.58 -6.08 -1.78
C VAL A 95 0.06 -6.68 -0.52
N LEU A 96 1.10 -6.04 0.04
CA LEU A 96 1.72 -6.44 1.31
C LEU A 96 0.74 -6.31 2.49
N CYS A 97 -0.06 -5.23 2.54
CA CYS A 97 -1.11 -5.09 3.55
C CYS A 97 -2.11 -6.25 3.49
N LEU A 98 -2.55 -6.65 2.30
CA LEU A 98 -3.43 -7.81 2.15
C LEU A 98 -2.74 -9.10 2.61
N ALA A 99 -1.45 -9.30 2.30
CA ALA A 99 -0.68 -10.46 2.75
C ALA A 99 -0.54 -10.52 4.28
N ILE A 100 -0.28 -9.38 4.94
CA ILE A 100 -0.27 -9.27 6.40
C ILE A 100 -1.63 -9.66 6.98
N ALA A 101 -2.72 -9.16 6.41
CA ALA A 101 -4.06 -9.49 6.89
C ALA A 101 -4.45 -10.95 6.69
N ILE A 102 -3.98 -11.59 5.61
CA ILE A 102 -4.15 -13.04 5.40
C ILE A 102 -3.47 -13.83 6.52
N LYS A 103 -2.25 -13.44 6.91
CA LYS A 103 -1.46 -14.13 7.93
C LYS A 103 -1.95 -13.85 9.36
N TYR A 104 -2.19 -12.57 9.68
CA TYR A 104 -2.43 -12.13 11.06
C TYR A 104 -3.90 -11.85 11.38
N GLN A 105 -4.77 -11.78 10.40
CA GLN A 105 -6.24 -11.68 10.53
C GLN A 105 -6.70 -10.68 11.63
N LYS A 106 -7.25 -11.17 12.73
CA LYS A 106 -7.80 -10.37 13.84
C LYS A 106 -6.79 -9.47 14.54
N LYS A 107 -5.47 -9.68 14.36
CA LYS A 107 -4.44 -8.83 14.96
C LYS A 107 -4.30 -7.49 14.23
N VAL A 108 -4.70 -7.42 12.96
CA VAL A 108 -4.72 -6.18 12.18
C VAL A 108 -5.99 -5.42 12.50
N ALA A 109 -5.88 -4.17 12.98
CA ALA A 109 -7.03 -3.36 13.36
C ALA A 109 -7.86 -2.93 12.14
N GLY A 110 -7.21 -2.63 11.03
CA GLY A 110 -7.84 -2.26 9.76
C GLY A 110 -6.82 -2.07 8.65
N ILE A 111 -7.27 -2.18 7.41
CA ILE A 111 -6.47 -2.06 6.19
C ILE A 111 -6.93 -0.85 5.41
N ILE A 112 -5.97 -0.04 4.92
CA ILE A 112 -6.22 1.01 3.92
C ILE A 112 -5.42 0.64 2.68
N SER A 113 -6.10 0.17 1.64
CA SER A 113 -5.52 -0.37 0.42
C SER A 113 -5.67 0.65 -0.71
N LEU A 114 -4.55 1.26 -1.12
CA LEU A 114 -4.50 2.35 -2.08
C LEU A 114 -3.92 1.85 -3.40
N SER A 115 -4.61 2.05 -4.50
CA SER A 115 -4.20 1.64 -5.86
C SER A 115 -3.64 0.20 -5.89
N THR A 116 -4.39 -0.73 -5.31
CA THR A 116 -3.97 -2.13 -5.15
C THR A 116 -3.60 -2.77 -6.49
N THR A 117 -2.37 -3.23 -6.65
CA THR A 117 -1.87 -3.77 -7.93
C THR A 117 -1.84 -5.29 -7.92
N LEU A 118 -2.99 -5.91 -8.24
CA LEU A 118 -3.09 -7.37 -8.43
C LEU A 118 -2.93 -7.79 -9.89
N PHE A 119 -3.12 -6.85 -10.81
CA PHE A 119 -2.92 -7.01 -12.25
C PHE A 119 -2.17 -5.80 -12.79
N LEU A 120 -1.39 -5.99 -13.84
CA LEU A 120 -0.79 -4.91 -14.62
C LEU A 120 -1.60 -4.75 -15.89
N ASP A 121 -2.74 -4.07 -15.79
CA ASP A 121 -3.74 -3.96 -16.85
C ASP A 121 -4.34 -2.55 -16.98
N GLY A 122 -3.64 -1.54 -16.44
CA GLY A 122 -3.96 -0.13 -16.62
C GLY A 122 -3.84 0.31 -18.09
N TRP A 123 -4.36 1.49 -18.41
CA TRP A 123 -4.45 1.97 -19.80
C TRP A 123 -3.08 2.26 -20.46
N ARG A 124 -2.02 2.49 -19.66
CA ARG A 124 -0.66 2.69 -20.15
C ARG A 124 0.06 1.38 -20.48
N MET A 125 -0.43 0.24 -19.97
CA MET A 125 0.20 -1.05 -20.24
C MET A 125 0.13 -1.37 -21.73
N PRO A 126 1.26 -1.84 -22.32
CA PRO A 126 1.31 -2.13 -23.75
C PRO A 126 0.30 -3.22 -24.14
N TRP A 127 -0.27 -3.11 -25.34
CA TRP A 127 -1.25 -4.07 -25.83
C TRP A 127 -0.72 -5.51 -25.85
N TYR A 128 0.61 -5.68 -26.02
CA TYR A 128 1.28 -7.00 -26.05
C TYR A 128 1.61 -7.53 -24.65
N ARG A 129 1.10 -6.92 -23.56
CA ARG A 129 1.31 -7.40 -22.18
C ARG A 129 0.92 -8.87 -21.96
N PHE A 130 0.08 -9.45 -22.81
CA PHE A 130 -0.28 -10.86 -22.74
C PHE A 130 0.92 -11.79 -23.01
N LEU A 131 1.99 -11.28 -23.66
CA LEU A 131 3.25 -11.99 -23.87
C LEU A 131 4.19 -11.90 -22.65
N MET A 132 3.91 -11.04 -21.69
CA MET A 132 4.76 -10.87 -20.48
C MET A 132 5.07 -12.20 -19.79
N PRO A 133 4.13 -13.16 -19.61
CA PRO A 133 4.45 -14.43 -18.96
C PRO A 133 5.56 -15.21 -19.66
N LEU A 134 5.70 -15.10 -20.96
CA LEU A 134 6.76 -15.76 -21.74
C LEU A 134 8.14 -15.19 -21.38
N GLY A 135 8.27 -13.85 -21.35
CA GLY A 135 9.53 -13.20 -20.97
C GLY A 135 9.86 -13.34 -19.47
N LEU A 136 8.85 -13.18 -18.61
CA LEU A 136 9.01 -13.24 -17.16
C LEU A 136 9.45 -14.61 -16.63
N ASN A 137 9.07 -15.70 -17.31
CA ASN A 137 9.46 -17.06 -16.93
C ASN A 137 10.84 -17.49 -17.49
N THR A 138 11.57 -16.58 -18.13
CA THR A 138 12.91 -16.84 -18.68
C THR A 138 13.96 -15.99 -17.97
N PHE A 139 15.24 -16.23 -18.28
CA PHE A 139 16.35 -15.41 -17.78
C PHE A 139 16.32 -13.95 -18.28
N ILE A 140 15.55 -13.64 -19.32
CA ILE A 140 15.38 -12.30 -19.90
C ILE A 140 14.93 -11.29 -18.83
N ARG A 141 14.12 -11.71 -17.83
CA ARG A 141 13.66 -10.85 -16.75
C ARG A 141 14.77 -10.18 -15.92
N TYR A 142 15.95 -10.74 -15.90
CA TYR A 142 17.09 -10.18 -15.16
C TYR A 142 17.84 -9.09 -15.93
N TYR A 143 17.63 -9.00 -17.22
CA TYR A 143 18.33 -8.06 -18.11
C TYR A 143 17.43 -6.96 -18.66
N TYR A 144 16.13 -7.17 -18.66
CA TYR A 144 15.18 -6.21 -19.22
C TYR A 144 14.56 -5.32 -18.16
N THR A 145 14.48 -4.02 -18.46
CA THR A 145 13.80 -3.04 -17.63
C THR A 145 12.71 -2.34 -18.43
N TYR A 146 11.60 -2.02 -17.79
CA TYR A 146 10.53 -1.21 -18.37
C TYR A 146 10.70 0.24 -17.90
N PRO A 147 10.85 1.23 -18.80
CA PRO A 147 11.10 2.60 -18.40
C PRO A 147 9.89 3.20 -17.67
N GLU A 148 10.16 3.81 -16.52
CA GLU A 148 9.20 4.70 -15.92
C GLU A 148 9.10 5.98 -16.76
N GLY A 149 7.91 6.51 -16.95
CA GLY A 149 7.74 7.68 -17.78
C GLY A 149 6.38 8.35 -17.58
N GLU A 150 6.18 9.47 -18.22
CA GLU A 150 4.90 10.18 -18.12
C GLU A 150 3.70 9.25 -18.38
N PRO A 151 2.65 9.42 -17.57
CA PRO A 151 2.36 10.48 -16.61
C PRO A 151 2.84 10.24 -15.17
N TYR A 152 3.73 9.29 -14.89
CA TYR A 152 4.23 8.93 -13.55
C TYR A 152 3.10 8.60 -12.53
N GLY A 153 2.01 8.05 -13.01
CA GLY A 153 0.82 7.78 -12.19
C GLY A 153 0.09 9.02 -11.68
N ILE A 154 0.32 10.22 -12.25
CA ILE A 154 -0.21 11.49 -11.75
C ILE A 154 -0.95 12.24 -12.86
N LYS A 155 -2.26 12.49 -12.67
CA LYS A 155 -3.12 13.24 -13.58
C LYS A 155 -2.87 14.75 -13.50
N ASN A 156 -2.60 15.26 -12.30
CA ASN A 156 -2.34 16.68 -12.06
C ASN A 156 -1.03 17.13 -12.71
N ILE A 157 -1.13 18.00 -13.72
CA ILE A 157 0.02 18.45 -14.51
C ILE A 157 1.04 19.22 -13.66
N LYS A 158 0.60 20.03 -12.69
CA LYS A 158 1.51 20.80 -11.82
C LYS A 158 2.32 19.85 -10.93
N THR A 159 1.65 18.91 -10.28
CA THR A 159 2.29 17.89 -9.44
C THR A 159 3.23 17.01 -10.26
N ARG A 160 2.82 16.58 -11.46
CA ARG A 160 3.64 15.80 -12.39
C ARG A 160 4.96 16.48 -12.72
N ARG A 161 4.93 17.78 -13.07
CA ARG A 161 6.14 18.57 -13.36
C ARG A 161 7.09 18.67 -12.15
N ILE A 162 6.54 18.77 -10.94
CA ILE A 162 7.35 18.78 -9.72
C ILE A 162 8.02 17.40 -9.52
N VAL A 163 7.26 16.32 -9.64
CA VAL A 163 7.77 14.95 -9.50
C VAL A 163 8.85 14.68 -10.56
N GLN A 164 8.61 15.03 -11.81
CA GLN A 164 9.59 14.88 -12.89
C GLN A 164 10.92 15.59 -12.57
N LYS A 165 10.86 16.84 -12.05
CA LYS A 165 12.06 17.57 -11.62
C LYS A 165 12.76 16.94 -10.42
N LEU A 166 12.03 16.30 -9.53
CA LEU A 166 12.62 15.58 -8.38
C LEU A 166 13.30 14.29 -8.85
N LEU A 167 12.65 13.51 -9.69
CA LEU A 167 13.20 12.27 -10.24
C LEU A 167 14.49 12.53 -11.04
N SER A 168 14.53 13.58 -11.84
CA SER A 168 15.73 13.95 -12.63
C SER A 168 16.93 14.39 -11.79
N LYS A 169 16.75 14.66 -10.49
CA LYS A 169 17.80 15.17 -9.58
C LYS A 169 18.14 14.21 -8.44
N SER A 170 17.41 13.12 -8.28
CA SER A 170 17.53 12.27 -7.11
C SER A 170 17.69 10.80 -7.46
N THR A 171 18.46 10.09 -6.64
CA THR A 171 18.56 8.62 -6.62
C THR A 171 17.44 7.99 -5.77
N ILE A 172 16.37 8.73 -5.44
CA ILE A 172 15.33 8.33 -4.47
C ILE A 172 14.33 7.31 -5.06
N ALA A 173 14.19 7.29 -6.38
CA ALA A 173 13.37 6.32 -7.09
C ALA A 173 14.13 5.76 -8.30
N LEU A 174 13.80 4.57 -8.72
CA LEU A 174 14.38 3.97 -9.93
C LEU A 174 13.70 4.55 -11.17
N ASP A 175 14.49 4.94 -12.16
CA ASP A 175 13.98 5.41 -13.47
C ASP A 175 13.36 4.30 -14.32
N ASN A 176 13.52 3.04 -13.89
CA ASN A 176 13.09 1.87 -14.63
C ASN A 176 12.54 0.80 -13.69
N PHE A 177 11.53 0.09 -14.15
CA PHE A 177 11.00 -1.10 -13.50
C PHE A 177 11.75 -2.35 -13.95
N PRO A 178 12.58 -2.99 -13.10
CA PRO A 178 13.18 -4.26 -13.47
C PRO A 178 12.11 -5.34 -13.68
N MET A 179 12.20 -6.09 -14.75
CA MET A 179 11.25 -7.16 -15.04
C MET A 179 11.28 -8.26 -13.97
N SER A 180 12.42 -8.46 -13.31
CA SER A 180 12.51 -9.35 -12.13
C SER A 180 11.57 -8.90 -11.01
N CYS A 181 11.49 -7.60 -10.69
CA CYS A 181 10.56 -7.07 -9.68
C CYS A 181 9.11 -7.20 -10.10
N ILE A 182 8.81 -6.96 -11.38
CA ILE A 182 7.47 -7.17 -11.93
C ILE A 182 7.06 -8.63 -11.76
N TYR A 183 7.95 -9.56 -12.05
CA TYR A 183 7.73 -10.99 -11.82
C TYR A 183 7.40 -11.27 -10.36
N GLU A 184 8.20 -10.79 -9.43
CA GLU A 184 8.03 -11.01 -7.99
C GLU A 184 6.70 -10.40 -7.49
N LEU A 185 6.34 -9.19 -7.94
CA LEU A 185 5.03 -8.59 -7.64
C LEU A 185 3.89 -9.49 -8.14
N LEU A 186 3.98 -10.02 -9.35
CA LEU A 186 2.93 -10.88 -9.91
C LEU A 186 2.84 -12.23 -9.17
N GLN A 187 3.96 -12.79 -8.71
CA GLN A 187 3.96 -13.99 -7.86
C GLN A 187 3.27 -13.71 -6.52
N LEU A 188 3.63 -12.62 -5.84
CA LEU A 188 2.97 -12.19 -4.60
C LEU A 188 1.47 -11.95 -4.83
N SER A 189 1.11 -11.24 -5.90
CA SER A 189 -0.28 -10.97 -6.26
C SER A 189 -1.07 -12.25 -6.50
N LEU A 190 -0.47 -13.26 -7.12
CA LEU A 190 -1.11 -14.57 -7.34
C LEU A 190 -1.41 -15.28 -6.01
N ILE A 191 -0.46 -15.26 -5.07
CA ILE A 191 -0.62 -15.84 -3.73
C ILE A 191 -1.74 -15.11 -2.97
N VAL A 192 -1.72 -13.78 -2.97
CA VAL A 192 -2.72 -12.95 -2.31
C VAL A 192 -4.11 -13.20 -2.90
N ARG A 193 -4.26 -13.19 -4.24
CA ARG A 193 -5.55 -13.43 -4.92
C ARG A 193 -6.18 -14.76 -4.54
N LYS A 194 -5.38 -15.83 -4.42
CA LYS A 194 -5.86 -17.16 -3.99
C LYS A 194 -6.38 -17.18 -2.55
N ASN A 195 -5.92 -16.26 -1.71
CA ASN A 195 -6.18 -16.26 -0.27
C ASN A 195 -7.05 -15.08 0.20
N LEU A 196 -7.57 -14.23 -0.69
CA LEU A 196 -8.38 -13.06 -0.33
C LEU A 196 -9.55 -13.41 0.60
N HIS A 197 -10.19 -14.57 0.40
CA HIS A 197 -11.32 -15.05 1.21
C HIS A 197 -10.97 -15.21 2.70
N LYS A 198 -9.68 -15.30 3.06
CA LYS A 198 -9.24 -15.39 4.45
C LYS A 198 -9.24 -14.03 5.18
N ILE A 199 -9.35 -12.93 4.46
CA ILE A 199 -9.31 -11.58 5.04
C ILE A 199 -10.67 -11.27 5.66
N ILE A 200 -10.69 -11.20 7.00
CA ILE A 200 -11.85 -10.79 7.80
C ILE A 200 -11.67 -9.39 8.42
N THR A 201 -10.48 -8.82 8.28
CA THR A 201 -10.10 -7.50 8.79
C THR A 201 -10.90 -6.40 8.11
N PRO A 202 -11.39 -5.37 8.83
CA PRO A 202 -12.00 -4.18 8.23
C PRO A 202 -11.09 -3.55 7.18
N ILE A 203 -11.66 -3.10 6.06
CA ILE A 203 -10.86 -2.56 4.96
C ILE A 203 -11.51 -1.35 4.29
N LEU A 204 -10.69 -0.35 4.02
CA LEU A 204 -10.93 0.73 3.08
C LEU A 204 -10.10 0.49 1.82
N ILE A 205 -10.75 0.47 0.66
CA ILE A 205 -10.11 0.35 -0.66
C ILE A 205 -10.31 1.68 -1.39
N VAL A 206 -9.22 2.28 -1.85
CA VAL A 206 -9.26 3.47 -2.71
C VAL A 206 -8.50 3.18 -3.99
N HIS A 207 -9.15 3.42 -5.12
CA HIS A 207 -8.58 3.13 -6.44
C HIS A 207 -9.03 4.19 -7.45
N SER A 208 -8.22 4.44 -8.46
CA SER A 208 -8.58 5.39 -9.50
C SER A 208 -9.32 4.71 -10.65
N GLU A 209 -10.32 5.36 -11.24
CA GLU A 209 -11.01 4.86 -12.41
C GLU A 209 -10.08 4.82 -13.63
N GLU A 210 -9.25 5.85 -13.76
CA GLU A 210 -8.30 6.02 -14.86
C GLU A 210 -6.86 5.69 -14.42
N ASP A 211 -6.69 4.66 -13.59
CA ASP A 211 -5.35 4.20 -13.18
C ASP A 211 -4.53 3.74 -14.40
N ASP A 212 -3.34 4.29 -14.57
CA ASP A 212 -2.47 4.05 -15.72
C ASP A 212 -1.70 2.73 -15.64
N LEU A 213 -1.53 2.18 -14.43
CA LEU A 213 -0.76 0.96 -14.17
C LEU A 213 -1.64 -0.28 -13.93
N THR A 214 -2.69 -0.15 -13.13
CA THR A 214 -3.58 -1.24 -12.71
C THR A 214 -5.04 -0.80 -12.75
N SER A 215 -5.87 -1.56 -13.46
CA SER A 215 -7.28 -1.19 -13.57
C SER A 215 -8.05 -1.42 -12.27
N LYS A 216 -9.20 -0.75 -12.14
CA LYS A 216 -10.15 -0.94 -11.02
C LYS A 216 -10.60 -2.40 -10.80
N LYS A 217 -10.32 -3.30 -11.73
CA LYS A 217 -10.53 -4.75 -11.57
C LYS A 217 -9.82 -5.29 -10.34
N SER A 218 -8.61 -4.79 -10.02
CA SER A 218 -7.88 -5.16 -8.80
C SER A 218 -8.66 -4.81 -7.54
N ALA A 219 -9.19 -3.60 -7.45
CA ALA A 219 -9.97 -3.12 -6.31
C ALA A 219 -11.28 -3.91 -6.13
N TYR A 220 -12.04 -4.12 -7.22
CA TYR A 220 -13.28 -4.90 -7.17
C TYR A 220 -13.03 -6.37 -6.84
N LEU A 221 -11.92 -6.96 -7.32
CA LEU A 221 -11.57 -8.33 -6.94
C LEU A 221 -11.36 -8.45 -5.43
N VAL A 222 -10.61 -7.53 -4.81
CA VAL A 222 -10.43 -7.49 -3.36
C VAL A 222 -11.78 -7.35 -2.68
N TYR A 223 -12.57 -6.32 -3.03
CA TYR A 223 -13.86 -6.03 -2.42
C TYR A 223 -14.82 -7.23 -2.44
N ASN A 224 -14.88 -7.94 -3.58
CA ASN A 224 -15.83 -9.05 -3.78
C ASN A 224 -15.37 -10.36 -3.14
N LYS A 225 -14.04 -10.58 -2.98
CA LYS A 225 -13.50 -11.86 -2.53
C LYS A 225 -13.18 -11.93 -1.04
N ILE A 226 -13.00 -10.81 -0.36
CA ILE A 226 -12.72 -10.79 1.08
C ILE A 226 -13.97 -11.10 1.90
N SER A 227 -13.76 -11.70 3.09
CA SER A 227 -14.81 -12.05 4.05
C SER A 227 -15.01 -11.00 5.15
N SER A 228 -14.42 -9.81 5.00
CA SER A 228 -14.58 -8.71 5.95
C SER A 228 -16.05 -8.28 6.06
N GLN A 229 -16.54 -8.10 7.29
CA GLN A 229 -17.88 -7.58 7.56
C GLN A 229 -17.97 -6.06 7.34
N TYR A 230 -16.85 -5.35 7.48
CA TYR A 230 -16.77 -3.92 7.22
C TYR A 230 -15.79 -3.63 6.10
N LYS A 231 -16.32 -3.29 4.94
CA LYS A 231 -15.55 -2.99 3.74
C LYS A 231 -16.12 -1.79 3.00
N GLN A 232 -15.24 -0.84 2.70
CA GLN A 232 -15.56 0.34 1.91
C GLN A 232 -14.72 0.37 0.65
N ILE A 233 -15.26 0.89 -0.44
CA ILE A 233 -14.54 1.10 -1.70
C ILE A 233 -14.88 2.48 -2.26
N TYR A 234 -13.85 3.24 -2.64
CA TYR A 234 -13.98 4.50 -3.35
C TYR A 234 -13.22 4.43 -4.68
N ILE A 235 -13.91 4.75 -5.76
CA ILE A 235 -13.32 4.87 -7.10
C ILE A 235 -13.21 6.35 -7.45
N LEU A 236 -11.96 6.84 -7.49
CA LEU A 236 -11.64 8.22 -7.79
C LEU A 236 -11.78 8.48 -9.29
N LYS A 237 -12.38 9.61 -9.66
CA LYS A 237 -12.69 9.94 -11.06
C LYS A 237 -11.70 10.92 -11.70
N ASN A 238 -10.88 11.57 -10.87
CA ASN A 238 -9.98 12.62 -11.32
C ASN A 238 -8.53 12.43 -10.84
N SER A 239 -8.09 11.18 -10.75
CA SER A 239 -6.74 10.80 -10.34
C SER A 239 -6.23 9.65 -11.20
N TYR A 240 -4.91 9.44 -11.22
CA TYR A 240 -4.26 8.24 -11.75
C TYR A 240 -3.74 7.36 -10.61
N HIS A 241 -2.70 6.58 -10.83
CA HIS A 241 -2.20 5.58 -9.88
C HIS A 241 -1.76 6.15 -8.54
N MET A 242 -1.06 7.28 -8.54
CA MET A 242 -0.45 7.92 -7.35
C MET A 242 -1.48 8.74 -6.57
N VAL A 243 -2.54 8.08 -6.06
CA VAL A 243 -3.70 8.72 -5.40
C VAL A 243 -3.34 9.60 -4.19
N LEU A 244 -2.16 9.41 -3.57
CA LEU A 244 -1.66 10.22 -2.45
C LEU A 244 -1.08 11.57 -2.89
N TYR A 245 -0.89 11.78 -4.19
CA TYR A 245 -0.27 13.00 -4.76
C TYR A 245 -1.12 13.70 -5.79
N ASP A 246 -2.19 13.05 -6.25
CA ASP A 246 -3.01 13.54 -7.35
C ASP A 246 -4.15 14.46 -6.88
N ASN A 247 -5.05 14.80 -7.78
CA ASN A 247 -6.10 15.80 -7.60
C ASN A 247 -7.01 15.51 -6.39
N GLU A 248 -7.27 14.24 -6.07
CA GLU A 248 -8.20 13.84 -5.01
C GLU A 248 -7.49 13.38 -3.73
N LYS A 249 -6.19 13.69 -3.55
CA LYS A 249 -5.41 13.27 -2.38
C LYS A 249 -6.05 13.68 -1.03
N ASP A 250 -6.64 14.86 -0.96
CA ASP A 250 -7.24 15.36 0.29
C ASP A 250 -8.48 14.54 0.68
N PHE A 251 -9.26 14.08 -0.32
CA PHE A 251 -10.32 13.11 -0.10
C PHE A 251 -9.77 11.77 0.41
N VAL A 252 -8.69 11.25 -0.19
CA VAL A 252 -8.05 10.00 0.24
C VAL A 252 -7.58 10.09 1.69
N TYR A 253 -6.95 11.19 2.07
CA TYR A 253 -6.47 11.43 3.44
C TYR A 253 -7.64 11.45 4.42
N LYS A 254 -8.71 12.20 4.09
CA LYS A 254 -9.90 12.29 4.92
C LYS A 254 -10.60 10.94 5.04
N ALA A 255 -10.84 10.22 3.95
CA ALA A 255 -11.48 8.91 3.97
C ALA A 255 -10.70 7.90 4.82
N SER A 256 -9.34 7.96 4.76
CA SER A 256 -8.48 7.14 5.59
C SER A 256 -8.63 7.43 7.09
N SER A 257 -8.67 8.72 7.45
CA SER A 257 -8.84 9.13 8.85
C SER A 257 -10.23 8.78 9.39
N ASP A 258 -11.26 8.97 8.59
CA ASP A 258 -12.64 8.65 8.96
C ASP A 258 -12.82 7.14 9.16
N PHE A 259 -12.21 6.32 8.30
CA PHE A 259 -12.16 4.86 8.46
C PHE A 259 -11.48 4.45 9.77
N ILE A 260 -10.30 5.01 10.09
CA ILE A 260 -9.58 4.69 11.34
C ILE A 260 -10.45 5.05 12.55
N LYS A 261 -11.01 6.27 12.57
CA LYS A 261 -11.88 6.75 13.66
C LYS A 261 -13.10 5.85 13.85
N HIS A 262 -13.76 5.45 12.76
CA HIS A 262 -14.91 4.57 12.79
C HIS A 262 -14.57 3.20 13.42
N ILE A 263 -13.47 2.57 13.01
CA ILE A 263 -13.05 1.27 13.56
C ILE A 263 -12.62 1.38 15.03
N ILE A 264 -12.05 2.51 15.44
CA ILE A 264 -11.72 2.74 16.85
C ILE A 264 -13.00 2.85 17.70
N ALA A 265 -14.00 3.61 17.23
CA ALA A 265 -15.27 3.84 17.93
C ALA A 265 -16.07 2.54 18.12
N GLN A 266 -16.26 1.74 17.06
CA GLN A 266 -16.99 0.47 17.13
C GLN A 266 -16.42 -0.49 18.21
N ASN A 267 -15.10 -0.53 18.36
CA ASN A 267 -14.46 -1.37 19.39
C ASN A 267 -14.55 -0.78 20.80
N GLY A 268 -14.96 0.50 20.96
CA GLY A 268 -15.23 1.15 22.23
C GLY A 268 -16.63 0.81 22.78
N GLU A 269 -17.64 0.80 21.92
CA GLU A 269 -19.03 0.54 22.30
C GLU A 269 -19.29 -0.92 22.74
N HIS A 270 -18.62 -1.90 22.13
CA HIS A 270 -18.69 -3.28 22.56
C HIS A 270 -18.18 -3.51 24.00
N LYS A 271 -17.28 -2.65 24.51
CA LYS A 271 -16.83 -2.76 25.92
C LYS A 271 -17.80 -2.16 26.93
N THR A 272 -18.55 -1.13 26.54
CA THR A 272 -19.53 -0.49 27.41
C THR A 272 -20.79 -1.33 27.57
N ASN A 273 -21.24 -2.05 26.55
CA ASN A 273 -22.40 -2.93 26.63
C ASN A 273 -22.14 -4.21 27.45
N PHE A 274 -20.92 -4.75 27.41
CA PHE A 274 -20.54 -5.92 28.22
C PHE A 274 -20.39 -5.61 29.73
N SER A 275 -20.12 -4.36 30.09
CA SER A 275 -20.03 -3.95 31.50
C SER A 275 -21.39 -3.64 32.14
N LEU A 276 -22.42 -3.33 31.32
CA LEU A 276 -23.78 -3.08 31.81
C LEU A 276 -24.60 -4.36 32.01
N GLU A 277 -24.30 -5.44 31.30
CA GLU A 277 -24.97 -6.75 31.49
C GLU A 277 -24.44 -7.54 32.69
N ARG A 278 -23.31 -7.18 33.28
CA ARG A 278 -22.77 -7.80 34.50
C ARG A 278 -23.24 -7.14 35.79
N LEU A 279 -24.06 -6.11 35.71
CA LEU A 279 -24.60 -5.38 36.86
C LEU A 279 -26.15 -5.46 36.97
N LYS A 280 -26.75 -6.42 36.27
CA LYS A 280 -28.13 -6.89 36.45
C LYS A 280 -28.08 -8.38 36.79
#